data_3eecc239b90d8e3b777dd942f6a0c514
#
_entry.id   3eecc239b90d8e3b777dd942f6a0c514
#
_cell.length_a   1.000
_cell.length_b   1.000
_cell.length_c   1.000
_cell.angle_alpha   90.00
_cell.angle_beta   90.00
_cell.angle_gamma   90.00
#
_symmetry.space_group_name_H-M   'P 1'
#
loop_
_entity.id
_entity.type
_entity.pdbx_description
1 polymer ?
#
loop_
_entity_poly.entity_id
_entity_poly.type
_entity_poly.pdbx_seq_one_letter_code
_entity_poly.pdbx_strand_id
1 'polypeptide(L)'
;MKILIAISSKEFSVPTLSAGMKIAQSFKAKATIVDVGEKINDFSLKEVSMAQERMDSWDIDRPGVDVLEWAFEYLAQNKMINTSSIDAGFPKNTLIEKGSSRAEVFLEGSASDDVNLILRNGNIIEELRDEVQSEGYDVTIIGASQKRGMAYDLIQYIDSSIFVANNYNPNQSYRILLAVDDSPATKKTVKYGVRVAQAFGIGVDILTISTKEEFGEDYKNAAAWAAKLLRRSGIEHKNRFEIGAPSDLIASNA
;
A
#
# COMPACT_ATOMS: atom_id res chain seq x y z
N MET A 1 3.41 -5.92 11.89
CA MET A 1 2.72 -5.76 10.60
C MET A 1 3.67 -5.06 9.65
N LYS A 2 3.78 -5.54 8.41
CA LYS A 2 4.59 -4.94 7.35
C LYS A 2 3.66 -4.47 6.22
N ILE A 3 3.87 -3.26 5.73
CA ILE A 3 3.09 -2.68 4.63
C ILE A 3 4.02 -2.31 3.50
N LEU A 4 3.71 -2.79 2.29
CA LEU A 4 4.39 -2.39 1.06
C LEU A 4 3.57 -1.29 0.38
N ILE A 5 4.22 -0.21 -0.05
CA ILE A 5 3.61 0.91 -0.79
C ILE A 5 4.32 1.02 -2.12
N ALA A 6 3.66 0.61 -3.20
CA ALA A 6 4.22 0.68 -4.54
C ALA A 6 3.96 2.06 -5.17
N ILE A 7 5.04 2.71 -5.58
CA ILE A 7 5.03 3.99 -6.28
C ILE A 7 5.61 3.81 -7.68
N SER A 8 5.40 4.75 -8.60
CA SER A 8 5.89 4.63 -9.98
C SER A 8 6.32 5.96 -10.59
N SER A 9 5.86 7.09 -10.05
CA SER A 9 6.23 8.42 -10.53
C SER A 9 5.81 9.49 -9.54
N LYS A 10 6.46 10.64 -9.62
CA LYS A 10 6.14 11.81 -8.78
C LYS A 10 4.70 12.29 -8.98
N GLU A 11 4.22 12.29 -10.21
CA GLU A 11 2.92 12.86 -10.59
C GLU A 11 1.73 12.02 -10.09
N PHE A 12 1.82 10.68 -10.21
CA PHE A 12 0.70 9.78 -9.94
C PHE A 12 0.74 9.12 -8.57
N SER A 13 1.89 9.17 -7.87
CA SER A 13 2.09 8.40 -6.63
C SER A 13 1.78 9.19 -5.35
N VAL A 14 1.55 10.50 -5.42
CA VAL A 14 1.19 11.31 -4.22
C VAL A 14 -0.02 10.75 -3.47
N PRO A 15 -1.16 10.42 -4.11
CA PRO A 15 -2.31 9.86 -3.41
C PRO A 15 -1.99 8.50 -2.76
N THR A 16 -1.22 7.66 -3.45
CA THR A 16 -0.82 6.33 -2.98
C THR A 16 0.10 6.42 -1.77
N LEU A 17 1.14 7.26 -1.85
CA LEU A 17 2.10 7.46 -0.78
C LEU A 17 1.43 8.11 0.45
N SER A 18 0.61 9.14 0.24
CA SER A 18 -0.13 9.83 1.30
C SER A 18 -1.08 8.88 2.05
N ALA A 19 -1.96 8.17 1.31
CA ALA A 19 -2.88 7.22 1.91
C ALA A 19 -2.13 6.05 2.58
N GLY A 20 -1.10 5.53 1.91
CA GLY A 20 -0.30 4.42 2.39
C GLY A 20 0.41 4.72 3.71
N MET A 21 1.08 5.85 3.81
CA MET A 21 1.74 6.26 5.04
C MET A 21 0.76 6.53 6.17
N LYS A 22 -0.40 7.13 5.88
CA LYS A 22 -1.45 7.33 6.88
C LYS A 22 -1.99 6.00 7.43
N ILE A 23 -2.16 5.00 6.56
CA ILE A 23 -2.52 3.64 6.96
C ILE A 23 -1.39 3.02 7.79
N ALA A 24 -0.14 3.09 7.34
CA ALA A 24 1.00 2.53 8.06
C ALA A 24 1.12 3.10 9.48
N GLN A 25 0.97 4.40 9.63
CA GLN A 25 0.96 5.08 10.92
C GLN A 25 -0.16 4.58 11.85
N SER A 26 -1.38 4.40 11.30
CA SER A 26 -2.54 3.94 12.11
C SER A 26 -2.37 2.53 12.64
N PHE A 27 -1.64 1.70 11.91
CA PHE A 27 -1.32 0.32 12.33
C PHE A 27 -0.02 0.22 13.12
N LYS A 28 0.75 1.31 13.26
CA LYS A 28 2.13 1.31 13.76
C LYS A 28 2.95 0.22 13.03
N ALA A 29 2.82 0.20 11.71
CA ALA A 29 3.41 -0.82 10.87
C ALA A 29 4.78 -0.36 10.34
N LYS A 30 5.66 -1.31 10.04
CA LYS A 30 6.82 -1.05 9.21
C LYS A 30 6.35 -0.75 7.80
N ALA A 31 6.77 0.38 7.24
CA ALA A 31 6.43 0.79 5.89
C ALA A 31 7.61 0.58 4.95
N THR A 32 7.39 -0.10 3.85
CA THR A 32 8.35 -0.22 2.77
C THR A 32 7.77 0.44 1.53
N ILE A 33 8.47 1.42 1.01
CA ILE A 33 8.09 2.12 -0.21
C ILE A 33 8.94 1.56 -1.34
N VAL A 34 8.32 1.05 -2.38
CA VAL A 34 9.00 0.41 -3.50
C VAL A 34 8.72 1.15 -4.81
N ASP A 35 9.77 1.44 -5.55
CA ASP A 35 9.69 1.71 -6.98
C ASP A 35 10.24 0.53 -7.78
N VAL A 36 9.63 0.25 -8.93
CA VAL A 36 10.11 -0.76 -9.87
C VAL A 36 10.52 -0.05 -11.15
N GLY A 37 11.80 0.26 -11.23
CA GLY A 37 12.41 0.86 -12.42
C GLY A 37 12.52 -0.12 -13.60
N GLU A 38 12.84 0.41 -14.75
CA GLU A 38 13.05 -0.39 -15.96
C GLU A 38 14.13 -1.46 -15.77
N LYS A 39 13.98 -2.57 -16.50
CA LYS A 39 14.96 -3.66 -16.49
C LYS A 39 16.32 -3.15 -16.98
N ILE A 40 17.33 -3.31 -16.15
CA ILE A 40 18.71 -3.04 -16.55
C ILE A 40 19.20 -4.24 -17.38
N ASN A 41 19.59 -4.02 -18.61
CA ASN A 41 20.10 -5.10 -19.47
C ASN A 41 21.45 -5.63 -18.94
N ASP A 42 21.63 -6.96 -18.94
CA ASP A 42 22.84 -7.63 -18.41
C ASP A 42 24.16 -7.12 -19.06
N PHE A 43 24.08 -6.57 -20.26
CA PHE A 43 25.22 -5.92 -20.92
C PHE A 43 25.69 -4.66 -20.17
N SER A 44 24.72 -3.89 -19.66
CA SER A 44 24.99 -2.70 -18.85
C SER A 44 25.58 -3.07 -17.48
N LEU A 45 25.18 -4.21 -16.89
CA LEU A 45 25.70 -4.67 -15.60
C LEU A 45 27.16 -5.12 -15.66
N LYS A 46 27.62 -5.73 -16.77
CA LYS A 46 29.03 -6.08 -16.96
C LYS A 46 29.91 -4.86 -17.24
N GLU A 47 29.41 -3.90 -18.00
CA GLU A 47 30.09 -2.62 -18.20
C GLU A 47 30.04 -1.76 -16.94
N VAL A 48 28.96 -1.82 -16.17
CA VAL A 48 28.78 -1.15 -14.87
C VAL A 48 29.70 -1.73 -13.81
N SER A 49 29.94 -3.06 -13.76
CA SER A 49 30.89 -3.62 -12.79
C SER A 49 32.36 -3.22 -13.09
N MET A 50 32.71 -3.00 -14.34
CA MET A 50 34.02 -2.42 -14.73
C MET A 50 34.05 -0.89 -14.65
N ALA A 51 32.89 -0.24 -14.67
CA ALA A 51 32.74 1.21 -14.57
C ALA A 51 32.37 1.66 -13.15
N GLN A 52 32.05 0.77 -12.22
CA GLN A 52 31.63 1.11 -10.87
C GLN A 52 32.71 1.94 -10.13
N GLU A 53 33.99 1.64 -10.37
CA GLU A 53 35.10 2.49 -9.91
C GLU A 53 35.19 3.84 -10.68
N ARG A 54 34.56 3.98 -11.85
CA ARG A 54 34.47 5.23 -12.62
C ARG A 54 33.11 5.92 -12.46
N MET A 55 32.05 5.23 -12.08
CA MET A 55 30.69 5.75 -11.97
C MET A 55 30.45 6.58 -10.72
N ASP A 56 31.23 6.40 -9.66
CA ASP A 56 31.29 7.34 -8.52
C ASP A 56 31.64 8.79 -8.93
N SER A 57 32.10 8.97 -10.18
CA SER A 57 32.42 10.27 -10.75
C SER A 57 31.43 10.80 -11.80
N TRP A 58 30.41 10.04 -12.21
CA TRP A 58 29.59 10.38 -13.38
C TRP A 58 28.11 10.66 -13.08
N ASP A 59 27.68 10.63 -11.85
CA ASP A 59 26.29 11.02 -11.44
C ASP A 59 25.17 10.36 -12.26
N ILE A 60 25.40 9.10 -12.72
CA ILE A 60 24.40 8.34 -13.48
C ILE A 60 23.51 7.62 -12.49
N ASP A 61 22.33 8.18 -12.24
CA ASP A 61 21.32 7.56 -11.39
C ASP A 61 20.74 6.29 -12.07
N ARG A 62 20.57 5.23 -11.27
CA ARG A 62 19.84 4.03 -11.70
C ARG A 62 18.37 4.41 -11.99
N PRO A 63 17.71 3.81 -13.01
CA PRO A 63 16.30 4.03 -13.26
C PRO A 63 15.45 3.81 -11.98
N GLY A 64 14.70 4.81 -11.56
CA GLY A 64 13.87 4.80 -10.35
C GLY A 64 14.48 5.49 -9.13
N VAL A 65 15.78 5.80 -9.10
CA VAL A 65 16.40 6.52 -7.97
C VAL A 65 15.77 7.89 -7.77
N ASP A 66 15.46 8.60 -8.84
CA ASP A 66 14.80 9.91 -8.79
C ASP A 66 13.38 9.85 -8.19
N VAL A 67 12.68 8.72 -8.35
CA VAL A 67 11.37 8.47 -7.74
C VAL A 67 11.52 8.22 -6.24
N LEU A 68 12.55 7.47 -5.81
CA LEU A 68 12.83 7.26 -4.39
C LEU A 68 13.32 8.53 -3.70
N GLU A 69 14.14 9.34 -4.35
CA GLU A 69 14.56 10.64 -3.83
C GLU A 69 13.36 11.55 -3.60
N TRP A 70 12.47 11.64 -4.59
CA TRP A 70 11.21 12.36 -4.42
C TRP A 70 10.35 11.80 -3.27
N ALA A 71 10.26 10.48 -3.12
CA ALA A 71 9.52 9.88 -2.01
C ALA A 71 10.15 10.26 -0.67
N PHE A 72 11.48 10.26 -0.56
CA PHE A 72 12.21 10.74 0.61
C PHE A 72 11.87 12.20 0.92
N GLU A 73 11.93 13.09 -0.07
CA GLU A 73 11.57 14.50 0.11
C GLU A 73 10.13 14.67 0.60
N TYR A 74 9.20 13.89 0.02
CA TYR A 74 7.80 13.89 0.44
C TYR A 74 7.64 13.47 1.91
N LEU A 75 8.33 12.41 2.34
CA LEU A 75 8.32 11.93 3.72
C LEU A 75 8.90 12.98 4.68
N ALA A 76 9.99 13.63 4.30
CA ALA A 76 10.65 14.69 5.06
C ALA A 76 9.74 15.90 5.24
N GLN A 77 9.17 16.42 4.15
CA GLN A 77 8.24 17.56 4.15
C GLN A 77 7.00 17.31 5.01
N ASN A 78 6.50 16.09 5.02
CA ASN A 78 5.33 15.68 5.81
C ASN A 78 5.70 15.16 7.21
N LYS A 79 6.96 15.26 7.63
CA LYS A 79 7.46 14.82 8.94
C LYS A 79 7.13 13.35 9.26
N MET A 80 7.25 12.49 8.27
CA MET A 80 6.96 11.06 8.38
C MET A 80 8.20 10.23 8.73
N ILE A 81 9.40 10.84 8.68
CA ILE A 81 10.69 10.28 9.08
C ILE A 81 11.35 11.19 10.14
N ASN A 82 12.29 10.63 10.90
CA ASN A 82 12.97 11.35 11.95
C ASN A 82 13.88 12.46 11.42
N THR A 83 14.10 13.50 12.23
CA THR A 83 14.95 14.64 11.89
C THR A 83 16.37 14.19 11.53
N SER A 84 16.93 13.18 12.21
CA SER A 84 18.24 12.61 11.90
C SER A 84 18.33 12.10 10.46
N SER A 85 17.28 11.43 9.97
CA SER A 85 17.21 10.96 8.57
C SER A 85 17.05 12.12 7.59
N ILE A 86 16.34 13.18 7.97
CA ILE A 86 16.16 14.39 7.14
C ILE A 86 17.48 15.13 7.00
N ASP A 87 18.19 15.33 8.12
CA ASP A 87 19.46 16.08 8.14
C ASP A 87 20.57 15.34 7.38
N ALA A 88 20.55 14.00 7.36
CA ALA A 88 21.48 13.18 6.58
C ALA A 88 21.27 13.29 5.08
N GLY A 89 20.04 13.65 4.64
CA GLY A 89 19.65 13.70 3.25
C GLY A 89 19.44 12.32 2.61
N PHE A 90 19.03 12.30 1.35
CA PHE A 90 18.84 11.05 0.61
C PHE A 90 20.22 10.43 0.24
N PRO A 91 20.49 9.19 0.67
CA PRO A 91 21.80 8.57 0.47
C PRO A 91 21.93 7.96 -0.94
N LYS A 92 22.03 8.77 -1.99
CA LYS A 92 22.09 8.33 -3.40
C LYS A 92 23.13 7.24 -3.65
N ASN A 93 24.31 7.35 -3.03
CA ASN A 93 25.46 6.50 -3.28
C ASN A 93 25.57 5.30 -2.33
N THR A 94 24.61 5.10 -1.43
CA THR A 94 24.65 4.03 -0.42
C THR A 94 23.46 3.07 -0.51
N LEU A 95 22.84 2.95 -1.68
CA LEU A 95 21.86 1.91 -1.93
C LEU A 95 22.54 0.55 -1.74
N ILE A 96 22.20 -0.13 -0.66
CA ILE A 96 22.75 -1.47 -0.35
C ILE A 96 22.08 -2.47 -1.27
N GLU A 97 22.85 -3.05 -2.18
CA GLU A 97 22.36 -4.13 -3.04
C GLU A 97 22.15 -5.42 -2.23
N LYS A 98 20.92 -5.91 -2.26
CA LYS A 98 20.55 -7.23 -1.75
C LYS A 98 20.09 -8.14 -2.90
N GLY A 99 21.05 -8.75 -3.60
CA GLY A 99 20.74 -9.58 -4.76
C GLY A 99 20.66 -8.80 -6.08
N SER A 100 20.35 -9.48 -7.16
CA SER A 100 20.53 -8.99 -8.55
C SER A 100 19.58 -7.88 -9.01
N SER A 101 18.53 -7.56 -8.27
CA SER A 101 17.53 -6.56 -8.69
C SER A 101 16.99 -5.68 -7.55
N ARG A 102 17.55 -5.78 -6.33
CA ARG A 102 17.03 -5.09 -5.15
C ARG A 102 18.08 -4.22 -4.49
N ALA A 103 17.78 -2.93 -4.35
CA ALA A 103 18.59 -1.99 -3.58
C ALA A 103 17.73 -1.33 -2.49
N GLU A 104 18.28 -1.02 -1.33
CA GLU A 104 17.53 -0.62 -0.15
C GLU A 104 18.17 0.53 0.62
N VAL A 105 17.32 1.44 1.12
CA VAL A 105 17.66 2.53 2.05
C VAL A 105 16.80 2.42 3.30
N PHE A 106 17.40 2.42 4.46
CA PHE A 106 16.72 2.41 5.75
C PHE A 106 16.58 3.83 6.31
N LEU A 107 15.37 4.17 6.73
CA LEU A 107 15.04 5.42 7.39
C LEU A 107 14.35 5.14 8.73
N GLU A 108 14.62 5.99 9.72
CA GLU A 108 13.88 5.96 10.98
C GLU A 108 12.55 6.70 10.82
N GLY A 109 11.42 6.02 11.06
CA GLY A 109 10.09 6.61 11.03
C GLY A 109 9.81 7.49 12.26
N SER A 110 9.05 8.55 12.09
CA SER A 110 8.60 9.40 13.20
C SER A 110 7.31 8.91 13.85
N ALA A 111 6.45 8.26 13.09
CA ALA A 111 5.13 7.78 13.52
C ALA A 111 4.85 6.32 13.18
N SER A 112 5.70 5.70 12.37
CA SER A 112 5.77 4.25 12.11
C SER A 112 7.11 3.72 12.62
N ASP A 113 7.22 2.42 12.88
CA ASP A 113 8.45 1.84 13.43
C ASP A 113 9.66 2.13 12.55
N ASP A 114 9.63 1.62 11.31
CA ASP A 114 10.69 1.80 10.32
C ASP A 114 10.09 2.18 8.97
N VAL A 115 10.80 2.96 8.19
CA VAL A 115 10.48 3.31 6.81
C VAL A 115 11.64 2.92 5.91
N ASN A 116 11.41 2.00 4.99
CA ASN A 116 12.41 1.57 4.03
C ASN A 116 12.03 2.07 2.63
N LEU A 117 13.01 2.52 1.88
CA LEU A 117 12.87 2.80 0.45
C LEU A 117 13.60 1.70 -0.31
N ILE A 118 12.93 1.03 -1.22
CA ILE A 118 13.52 -0.01 -2.06
C ILE A 118 13.34 0.29 -3.54
N LEU A 119 14.41 0.04 -4.28
CA LEU A 119 14.43 0.03 -5.73
C LEU A 119 14.53 -1.40 -6.22
N ARG A 120 13.63 -1.78 -7.10
CA ARG A 120 13.73 -3.01 -7.88
C ARG A 120 13.78 -2.66 -9.37
N ASN A 121 14.40 -3.52 -10.18
CA ASN A 121 14.47 -3.30 -11.61
C ASN A 121 13.98 -4.53 -12.36
N GLY A 122 12.93 -4.41 -13.15
CA GLY A 122 12.37 -5.53 -13.89
C GLY A 122 10.92 -5.37 -14.29
N ASN A 123 10.21 -6.49 -14.41
CA ASN A 123 8.77 -6.49 -14.64
C ASN A 123 8.05 -6.17 -13.33
N ILE A 124 7.19 -5.16 -13.34
CA ILE A 124 6.54 -4.65 -12.14
C ILE A 124 5.73 -5.73 -11.39
N ILE A 125 5.03 -6.62 -12.10
CA ILE A 125 4.21 -7.67 -11.48
C ILE A 125 5.09 -8.72 -10.83
N GLU A 126 6.14 -9.16 -11.54
CA GLU A 126 7.10 -10.16 -11.06
C GLU A 126 7.88 -9.63 -9.86
N GLU A 127 8.42 -8.42 -9.95
CA GLU A 127 9.22 -7.82 -8.89
C GLU A 127 8.41 -7.55 -7.63
N LEU A 128 7.16 -7.06 -7.76
CA LEU A 128 6.29 -6.86 -6.59
C LEU A 128 5.84 -8.18 -5.97
N ARG A 129 5.54 -9.20 -6.78
CA ARG A 129 5.21 -10.53 -6.28
C ARG A 129 6.38 -11.12 -5.50
N ASP A 130 7.57 -11.09 -6.08
CA ASP A 130 8.78 -11.67 -5.49
C ASP A 130 9.16 -10.92 -4.20
N GLU A 131 9.00 -9.60 -4.15
CA GLU A 131 9.19 -8.81 -2.93
C GLU A 131 8.20 -9.21 -1.84
N VAL A 132 6.90 -9.34 -2.18
CA VAL A 132 5.88 -9.74 -1.20
C VAL A 132 6.12 -11.16 -0.69
N GLN A 133 6.49 -12.10 -1.55
CA GLN A 133 6.75 -13.48 -1.16
C GLN A 133 8.01 -13.62 -0.29
N SER A 134 9.08 -12.89 -0.62
CA SER A 134 10.35 -12.99 0.11
C SER A 134 10.31 -12.32 1.48
N GLU A 135 9.66 -11.16 1.59
CA GLU A 135 9.66 -10.35 2.80
C GLU A 135 8.42 -10.52 3.69
N GLY A 136 7.32 -11.06 3.15
CA GLY A 136 6.09 -11.36 3.88
C GLY A 136 5.34 -10.12 4.34
N TYR A 137 4.77 -9.36 3.40
CA TYR A 137 3.94 -8.18 3.71
C TYR A 137 2.49 -8.58 4.02
N ASP A 138 1.91 -7.95 5.02
CA ASP A 138 0.49 -8.14 5.40
C ASP A 138 -0.46 -7.38 4.47
N VAL A 139 -0.02 -6.21 3.99
CA VAL A 139 -0.78 -5.33 3.10
C VAL A 139 0.13 -4.77 2.03
N THR A 140 -0.34 -4.77 0.79
CA THR A 140 0.29 -4.10 -0.35
C THR A 140 -0.62 -2.97 -0.82
N ILE A 141 -0.09 -1.76 -0.87
CA ILE A 141 -0.80 -0.55 -1.30
C ILE A 141 -0.29 -0.17 -2.69
N ILE A 142 -1.20 -0.08 -3.63
CA ILE A 142 -0.91 0.26 -5.03
C ILE A 142 -1.73 1.46 -5.48
N GLY A 143 -1.24 2.23 -6.43
CA GLY A 143 -2.02 3.25 -7.11
C GLY A 143 -2.98 2.63 -8.12
N ALA A 144 -4.09 3.31 -8.39
CA ALA A 144 -4.95 2.94 -9.51
C ALA A 144 -4.18 3.18 -10.82
N SER A 145 -3.94 2.12 -11.56
CA SER A 145 -3.29 2.22 -12.87
C SER A 145 -4.25 2.76 -13.93
N GLN A 146 -3.75 3.67 -14.77
CA GLN A 146 -4.48 4.07 -15.99
C GLN A 146 -4.56 2.93 -17.02
N LYS A 147 -3.66 1.95 -16.96
CA LYS A 147 -3.72 0.73 -17.78
C LYS A 147 -4.71 -0.24 -17.14
N ARG A 148 -5.83 -0.46 -17.83
CA ARG A 148 -6.80 -1.49 -17.44
C ARG A 148 -6.09 -2.84 -17.34
N GLY A 149 -6.21 -3.52 -16.21
CA GLY A 149 -5.67 -4.86 -15.98
C GLY A 149 -4.54 -4.93 -14.94
N MET A 150 -3.63 -3.96 -14.83
CA MET A 150 -2.48 -4.07 -13.92
C MET A 150 -2.89 -4.30 -12.46
N ALA A 151 -3.87 -3.54 -11.95
CA ALA A 151 -4.35 -3.76 -10.58
C ALA A 151 -5.00 -5.14 -10.42
N TYR A 152 -5.72 -5.62 -11.44
CA TYR A 152 -6.31 -6.95 -11.46
C TYR A 152 -5.25 -8.05 -11.46
N ASP A 153 -4.21 -7.91 -12.28
CA ASP A 153 -3.10 -8.86 -12.33
C ASP A 153 -2.37 -8.90 -10.99
N LEU A 154 -2.09 -7.74 -10.38
CA LEU A 154 -1.47 -7.67 -9.05
C LEU A 154 -2.35 -8.34 -7.98
N ILE A 155 -3.67 -8.14 -8.00
CA ILE A 155 -4.60 -8.80 -7.07
C ILE A 155 -4.56 -10.33 -7.21
N GLN A 156 -4.35 -10.85 -8.42
CA GLN A 156 -4.26 -12.30 -8.63
C GLN A 156 -2.94 -12.93 -8.20
N TYR A 157 -1.84 -12.20 -8.31
CA TYR A 157 -0.48 -12.76 -8.15
C TYR A 157 0.20 -12.39 -6.84
N ILE A 158 -0.32 -11.42 -6.08
CA ILE A 158 0.26 -10.99 -4.81
C ILE A 158 -0.48 -11.63 -3.63
N ASP A 159 0.25 -12.38 -2.81
CA ASP A 159 -0.28 -13.02 -1.60
C ASP A 159 -0.22 -12.05 -0.40
N SER A 160 -1.01 -10.99 -0.47
CA SER A 160 -1.23 -10.05 0.64
C SER A 160 -2.60 -9.39 0.54
N SER A 161 -3.04 -8.69 1.57
CA SER A 161 -4.23 -7.83 1.45
C SER A 161 -3.90 -6.62 0.59
N ILE A 162 -4.66 -6.38 -0.49
CA ILE A 162 -4.38 -5.28 -1.41
C ILE A 162 -5.27 -4.08 -1.12
N PHE A 163 -4.67 -2.90 -1.03
CA PHE A 163 -5.35 -1.62 -0.99
C PHE A 163 -5.02 -0.83 -2.26
N VAL A 164 -6.04 -0.46 -3.01
CA VAL A 164 -5.89 0.33 -4.23
C VAL A 164 -6.23 1.79 -3.92
N ALA A 165 -5.24 2.67 -3.97
CA ALA A 165 -5.45 4.10 -3.82
C ALA A 165 -5.85 4.70 -5.17
N ASN A 166 -7.10 5.15 -5.28
CA ASN A 166 -7.63 5.78 -6.47
C ASN A 166 -8.00 7.24 -6.19
N ASN A 167 -7.21 8.17 -6.69
CA ASN A 167 -7.48 9.61 -6.60
C ASN A 167 -7.82 10.11 -5.19
N TYR A 168 -7.16 9.55 -4.16
CA TYR A 168 -7.37 10.00 -2.79
C TYR A 168 -7.08 11.51 -2.66
N ASN A 169 -8.07 12.25 -2.17
CA ASN A 169 -7.97 13.68 -1.89
C ASN A 169 -8.28 13.93 -0.40
N PRO A 170 -7.31 14.38 0.41
CA PRO A 170 -7.52 14.60 1.84
C PRO A 170 -8.57 15.66 2.17
N ASN A 171 -8.97 16.50 1.21
CA ASN A 171 -9.99 17.54 1.37
C ASN A 171 -11.40 17.06 1.04
N GLN A 172 -11.58 15.82 0.61
CA GLN A 172 -12.88 15.24 0.29
C GLN A 172 -13.39 14.39 1.46
N SER A 173 -14.70 14.43 1.68
CA SER A 173 -15.35 13.54 2.66
C SER A 173 -15.52 12.15 2.06
N TYR A 174 -15.12 11.15 2.83
CA TYR A 174 -15.24 9.74 2.47
C TYR A 174 -16.02 8.97 3.53
N ARG A 175 -16.58 7.85 3.13
CA ARG A 175 -17.08 6.79 4.02
C ARG A 175 -16.53 5.46 3.53
N ILE A 176 -16.36 4.50 4.41
CA ILE A 176 -15.99 3.15 4.04
C ILE A 176 -17.25 2.35 3.80
N LEU A 177 -17.39 1.75 2.62
CA LEU A 177 -18.31 0.65 2.41
C LEU A 177 -17.60 -0.66 2.81
N LEU A 178 -18.10 -1.31 3.85
CA LEU A 178 -17.53 -2.54 4.41
C LEU A 178 -18.45 -3.72 4.08
N ALA A 179 -18.09 -4.48 3.05
CA ALA A 179 -18.79 -5.69 2.71
C ALA A 179 -18.49 -6.79 3.75
N VAL A 180 -19.54 -7.38 4.31
CA VAL A 180 -19.48 -8.35 5.40
C VAL A 180 -20.30 -9.57 5.05
N ASP A 181 -19.69 -10.74 5.17
CA ASP A 181 -20.31 -12.06 4.98
C ASP A 181 -19.99 -13.00 6.18
N ASP A 182 -20.35 -14.25 6.08
CA ASP A 182 -20.07 -15.29 7.07
C ASP A 182 -18.69 -15.94 6.94
N SER A 183 -17.86 -15.48 6.01
CA SER A 183 -16.52 -16.04 5.78
C SER A 183 -15.53 -15.75 6.90
N PRO A 184 -14.52 -16.61 7.09
CA PRO A 184 -13.43 -16.35 8.04
C PRO A 184 -12.67 -15.05 7.74
N ALA A 185 -12.62 -14.61 6.49
CA ALA A 185 -11.94 -13.38 6.06
C ALA A 185 -12.62 -12.12 6.61
N THR A 186 -13.93 -12.14 6.84
CA THR A 186 -14.70 -11.02 7.39
C THR A 186 -14.08 -10.45 8.67
N LYS A 187 -13.59 -11.29 9.58
CA LYS A 187 -12.98 -10.83 10.83
C LYS A 187 -11.72 -9.99 10.59
N LYS A 188 -10.89 -10.35 9.60
CA LYS A 188 -9.69 -9.60 9.20
C LYS A 188 -10.10 -8.29 8.53
N THR A 189 -11.03 -8.35 7.59
CA THR A 189 -11.57 -7.20 6.84
C THR A 189 -12.16 -6.14 7.76
N VAL A 190 -13.00 -6.55 8.71
CA VAL A 190 -13.62 -5.61 9.68
C VAL A 190 -12.56 -4.95 10.57
N LYS A 191 -11.57 -5.69 11.06
CA LYS A 191 -10.46 -5.10 11.86
C LYS A 191 -9.68 -4.07 11.06
N TYR A 192 -9.41 -4.33 9.79
CA TYR A 192 -8.76 -3.37 8.90
C TYR A 192 -9.65 -2.15 8.64
N GLY A 193 -10.91 -2.35 8.32
CA GLY A 193 -11.88 -1.28 8.13
C GLY A 193 -11.98 -0.34 9.35
N VAL A 194 -12.00 -0.88 10.55
CA VAL A 194 -11.99 -0.10 11.80
C VAL A 194 -10.73 0.76 11.90
N ARG A 195 -9.54 0.19 11.66
CA ARG A 195 -8.28 0.93 11.74
C ARG A 195 -8.19 2.02 10.67
N VAL A 196 -8.58 1.71 9.44
CA VAL A 196 -8.61 2.69 8.35
C VAL A 196 -9.61 3.81 8.68
N ALA A 197 -10.82 3.48 9.16
CA ALA A 197 -11.79 4.48 9.57
C ALA A 197 -11.25 5.42 10.66
N GLN A 198 -10.56 4.88 11.67
CA GLN A 198 -9.90 5.68 12.72
C GLN A 198 -8.79 6.57 12.14
N ALA A 199 -7.94 6.04 11.25
CA ALA A 199 -6.84 6.79 10.64
C ALA A 199 -7.33 7.99 9.82
N PHE A 200 -8.43 7.80 9.12
CA PHE A 200 -8.99 8.84 8.24
C PHE A 200 -10.08 9.68 8.92
N GLY A 201 -10.54 9.31 10.12
CA GLY A 201 -11.60 10.01 10.83
C GLY A 201 -12.94 9.94 10.10
N ILE A 202 -13.28 8.81 9.47
CA ILE A 202 -14.44 8.66 8.58
C ILE A 202 -15.40 7.58 9.10
N GLY A 203 -16.69 7.70 8.71
CA GLY A 203 -17.72 6.72 9.05
C GLY A 203 -17.67 5.47 8.17
N VAL A 204 -18.42 4.44 8.57
CA VAL A 204 -18.49 3.14 7.91
C VAL A 204 -19.94 2.75 7.63
N ASP A 205 -20.22 2.31 6.40
CA ASP A 205 -21.47 1.66 6.02
C ASP A 205 -21.20 0.17 5.88
N ILE A 206 -21.81 -0.65 6.75
CA ILE A 206 -21.72 -2.11 6.67
C ILE A 206 -22.75 -2.58 5.67
N LEU A 207 -22.31 -3.32 4.65
CA LEU A 207 -23.16 -3.92 3.63
C LEU A 207 -23.08 -5.44 3.74
N THR A 208 -24.21 -6.08 4.02
CA THR A 208 -24.36 -7.53 4.03
C THR A 208 -25.25 -7.93 2.87
N ILE A 209 -24.75 -8.80 2.00
CA ILE A 209 -25.44 -9.20 0.78
C ILE A 209 -25.74 -10.71 0.82
N SER A 210 -26.96 -11.08 0.46
CA SER A 210 -27.36 -12.46 0.24
C SER A 210 -27.83 -12.65 -1.20
N THR A 211 -27.46 -13.76 -1.80
CA THR A 211 -28.04 -14.21 -3.08
C THR A 211 -29.37 -14.96 -2.90
N LYS A 212 -29.77 -15.21 -1.65
CA LYS A 212 -31.02 -15.87 -1.26
C LYS A 212 -32.01 -14.84 -0.75
N GLU A 213 -33.30 -15.15 -0.78
CA GLU A 213 -34.37 -14.27 -0.30
C GLU A 213 -34.28 -13.97 1.22
N GLU A 214 -33.58 -14.81 1.97
CA GLU A 214 -33.42 -14.66 3.42
C GLU A 214 -31.94 -14.61 3.83
N PHE A 215 -31.67 -13.84 4.89
CA PHE A 215 -30.34 -13.80 5.51
C PHE A 215 -30.25 -14.88 6.59
N GLY A 216 -29.29 -15.77 6.45
CA GLY A 216 -28.94 -16.74 7.49
C GLY A 216 -28.47 -16.07 8.79
N GLU A 217 -28.58 -16.77 9.90
CA GLU A 217 -28.14 -16.26 11.22
C GLU A 217 -26.64 -15.90 11.23
N ASP A 218 -25.80 -16.62 10.49
CA ASP A 218 -24.37 -16.34 10.43
C ASP A 218 -24.05 -14.98 9.78
N TYR A 219 -24.81 -14.59 8.73
CA TYR A 219 -24.72 -13.26 8.12
C TYR A 219 -25.14 -12.15 9.10
N LYS A 220 -26.25 -12.34 9.83
CA LYS A 220 -26.73 -11.40 10.84
C LYS A 220 -25.72 -11.25 11.98
N ASN A 221 -25.15 -12.37 12.42
CA ASN A 221 -24.15 -12.41 13.49
C ASN A 221 -22.85 -11.70 13.06
N ALA A 222 -22.39 -11.89 11.83
CA ALA A 222 -21.22 -11.21 11.27
C ALA A 222 -21.44 -9.69 11.22
N ALA A 223 -22.58 -9.24 10.71
CA ALA A 223 -22.94 -7.82 10.66
C ALA A 223 -23.07 -7.21 12.07
N ALA A 224 -23.71 -7.91 13.01
CA ALA A 224 -23.86 -7.47 14.38
C ALA A 224 -22.50 -7.37 15.11
N TRP A 225 -21.59 -8.32 14.84
CA TRP A 225 -20.23 -8.28 15.38
C TRP A 225 -19.44 -7.10 14.82
N ALA A 226 -19.52 -6.84 13.51
CA ALA A 226 -18.88 -5.69 12.88
C ALA A 226 -19.40 -4.37 13.48
N ALA A 227 -20.72 -4.20 13.58
CA ALA A 227 -21.34 -3.03 14.18
C ALA A 227 -20.93 -2.82 15.66
N LYS A 228 -20.84 -3.92 16.43
CA LYS A 228 -20.37 -3.88 17.82
C LYS A 228 -18.93 -3.38 17.92
N LEU A 229 -18.05 -3.83 17.03
CA LEU A 229 -16.65 -3.40 17.01
C LEU A 229 -16.52 -1.92 16.64
N LEU A 230 -17.22 -1.46 15.60
CA LEU A 230 -17.25 -0.05 15.18
C LEU A 230 -17.76 0.86 16.29
N ARG A 231 -18.86 0.48 16.95
CA ARG A 231 -19.41 1.23 18.10
C ARG A 231 -18.41 1.35 19.23
N ARG A 232 -17.73 0.25 19.60
CA ARG A 232 -16.68 0.26 20.65
C ARG A 232 -15.49 1.13 20.28
N SER A 233 -15.24 1.31 19.00
CA SER A 233 -14.16 2.15 18.47
C SER A 233 -14.59 3.61 18.25
N GLY A 234 -15.81 3.99 18.62
CA GLY A 234 -16.34 5.35 18.46
C GLY A 234 -16.59 5.75 17.00
N ILE A 235 -16.77 4.78 16.10
CA ILE A 235 -16.93 5.03 14.66
C ILE A 235 -18.43 5.06 14.32
N GLU A 236 -18.88 6.15 13.68
CA GLU A 236 -20.23 6.24 13.13
C GLU A 236 -20.43 5.16 12.05
N HIS A 237 -21.52 4.41 12.14
CA HIS A 237 -21.79 3.35 11.18
C HIS A 237 -23.28 3.15 10.92
N LYS A 238 -23.59 2.60 9.74
CA LYS A 238 -24.93 2.17 9.33
C LYS A 238 -24.85 0.72 8.85
N ASN A 239 -25.92 -0.04 9.08
CA ASN A 239 -26.07 -1.41 8.58
C ASN A 239 -27.07 -1.43 7.44
N ARG A 240 -26.70 -2.08 6.34
CA ARG A 240 -27.55 -2.33 5.18
C ARG A 240 -27.55 -3.83 4.88
N PHE A 241 -28.72 -4.34 4.52
CA PHE A 241 -28.92 -5.73 4.10
C PHE A 241 -29.59 -5.69 2.74
N GLU A 242 -28.94 -6.28 1.72
CA GLU A 242 -29.43 -6.24 0.34
C GLU A 242 -29.38 -7.63 -0.28
N ILE A 243 -30.35 -7.91 -1.17
CA ILE A 243 -30.48 -9.20 -1.88
C ILE A 243 -30.09 -8.98 -3.32
N GLY A 244 -29.14 -9.77 -3.83
CA GLY A 244 -28.71 -9.69 -5.23
C GLY A 244 -27.29 -10.19 -5.47
N ALA A 245 -26.74 -9.84 -6.63
CA ALA A 245 -25.37 -10.17 -6.98
C ALA A 245 -24.38 -9.28 -6.21
N PRO A 246 -23.43 -9.86 -5.44
CA PRO A 246 -22.53 -9.07 -4.59
C PRO A 246 -21.69 -8.03 -5.36
N SER A 247 -21.18 -8.39 -6.55
CA SER A 247 -20.39 -7.47 -7.38
C SER A 247 -21.16 -6.20 -7.75
N ASP A 248 -22.42 -6.36 -8.15
CA ASP A 248 -23.26 -5.27 -8.64
C ASP A 248 -23.70 -4.37 -7.48
N LEU A 249 -24.10 -4.98 -6.37
CA LEU A 249 -24.52 -4.26 -5.19
C LEU A 249 -23.37 -3.53 -4.49
N ILE A 250 -22.17 -4.12 -4.42
CA ILE A 250 -21.00 -3.41 -3.90
C ILE A 250 -20.68 -2.21 -4.80
N ALA A 251 -20.66 -2.39 -6.12
CA ALA A 251 -20.35 -1.31 -7.06
C ALA A 251 -21.39 -0.17 -7.04
N SER A 252 -22.68 -0.51 -6.87
CA SER A 252 -23.75 0.51 -6.84
C SER A 252 -23.87 1.25 -5.51
N ASN A 253 -23.34 0.70 -4.42
CA ASN A 253 -23.35 1.31 -3.09
C ASN A 253 -22.05 2.06 -2.75
N ALA A 254 -20.98 1.90 -3.56
CA ALA A 254 -19.69 2.55 -3.37
C ALA A 254 -19.69 3.93 -4.03
#